data_ed3c81006f6520aeb31c29be69cd4ba2
#
_entry.id   ed3c81006f6520aeb31c29be69cd4ba2
#
_cell.length_a   1.000
_cell.length_b   1.000
_cell.length_c   1.000
_cell.angle_alpha   90.00
_cell.angle_beta   90.00
_cell.angle_gamma   90.00
#
_symmetry.space_group_name_H-M   'P 1'
#
loop_
_entity.id
_entity.type
_entity.pdbx_description
1 polymer ?
#
loop_
_entity_poly.entity_id
_entity_poly.type
_entity_poly.pdbx_seq_one_letter_code
_entity_poly.pdbx_strand_id
1 'polypeptide(L)'
;MRARRCVLVGFLVVVFMAPPVGAAESQESDAGLTALFIRYYSAIAQGHWSDAFQLLHDRLKTATEVHSPEELAHKSARAQQELIDAFETFDRLEVAKTTMDLTSIKGRVKSSGDGNIAGIITYDLVVFPKGPGHPLMYRVVMDVGLAGGRIIRITQHSITRIDPGGFGDAI
;
A
#
# COMPACT_ATOMS: atom_id res chain seq x y z
N MET A 1 22.81 -15.27 9.23
CA MET A 1 22.12 -14.08 8.69
C MET A 1 20.67 -14.08 9.18
N ARG A 2 20.30 -13.20 10.10
CA ARG A 2 18.93 -13.12 10.64
C ARG A 2 18.14 -12.14 9.79
N ALA A 3 17.18 -12.63 9.03
CA ALA A 3 16.23 -11.81 8.31
C ALA A 3 15.37 -11.03 9.33
N ARG A 4 15.63 -9.73 9.48
CA ARG A 4 14.75 -8.82 10.24
C ARG A 4 13.49 -8.63 9.40
N ARG A 5 12.37 -9.13 9.91
CA ARG A 5 11.04 -8.84 9.34
C ARG A 5 10.73 -7.38 9.63
N CYS A 6 10.97 -6.51 8.66
CA CYS A 6 10.45 -5.15 8.71
C CYS A 6 8.95 -5.21 8.39
N VAL A 7 8.11 -4.92 9.39
CA VAL A 7 6.69 -4.62 9.16
C VAL A 7 6.65 -3.17 8.71
N LEU A 8 6.65 -2.95 7.41
CA LEU A 8 6.52 -1.62 6.84
C LEU A 8 5.06 -1.42 6.42
N VAL A 9 4.33 -0.62 7.17
CA VAL A 9 3.04 -0.09 6.73
C VAL A 9 3.34 1.14 5.88
N GLY A 10 3.60 0.92 4.59
CA GLY A 10 3.93 2.00 3.65
C GLY A 10 2.69 2.78 3.25
N PHE A 11 2.74 4.08 3.38
CA PHE A 11 1.68 5.02 2.99
C PHE A 11 2.15 6.07 2.01
N LEU A 12 1.25 6.40 1.11
CA LEU A 12 1.54 7.40 0.11
C LEU A 12 0.32 8.12 -0.45
N VAL A 13 0.49 9.37 -0.79
CA VAL A 13 -0.55 10.29 -1.28
C VAL A 13 -0.35 10.67 -2.74
N VAL A 14 -1.35 10.42 -3.60
CA VAL A 14 -1.62 11.19 -4.83
C VAL A 14 -3.11 11.34 -5.05
N VAL A 15 -3.51 12.56 -5.35
CA VAL A 15 -4.88 12.95 -5.66
C VAL A 15 -5.27 12.46 -7.06
N PHE A 16 -6.28 11.59 -7.14
CA PHE A 16 -7.06 11.39 -8.36
C PHE A 16 -8.53 11.24 -8.01
N MET A 17 -9.41 11.87 -8.77
CA MET A 17 -10.85 11.72 -8.66
C MET A 17 -11.23 10.27 -8.98
N ALA A 18 -11.68 9.54 -7.97
CA ALA A 18 -12.23 8.20 -8.15
C ALA A 18 -13.65 8.31 -8.71
N PRO A 19 -14.04 7.50 -9.70
CA PRO A 19 -15.44 7.39 -10.11
C PRO A 19 -16.26 6.77 -8.98
N PRO A 20 -17.59 7.04 -8.91
CA PRO A 20 -18.44 6.45 -7.89
C PRO A 20 -18.50 4.94 -8.08
N VAL A 21 -18.11 4.19 -7.06
CA VAL A 21 -18.18 2.73 -7.04
C VAL A 21 -19.65 2.35 -6.89
N GLY A 22 -20.28 1.97 -8.01
CA GLY A 22 -21.59 1.34 -8.03
C GLY A 22 -21.44 -0.18 -8.11
N ALA A 23 -22.27 -0.89 -7.37
CA ALA A 23 -22.48 -2.33 -7.27
C ALA A 23 -21.50 -3.07 -6.34
N ALA A 24 -22.08 -3.80 -5.39
CA ALA A 24 -21.39 -4.71 -4.48
C ALA A 24 -20.75 -5.88 -5.27
N GLU A 25 -19.51 -5.66 -5.75
CA GLU A 25 -18.67 -6.77 -6.15
C GLU A 25 -18.42 -7.63 -4.92
N SER A 26 -18.57 -8.94 -5.06
CA SER A 26 -18.32 -9.84 -3.95
C SER A 26 -16.86 -9.63 -3.50
N GLN A 27 -16.66 -9.31 -2.23
CA GLN A 27 -15.31 -9.07 -1.68
C GLN A 27 -14.39 -10.28 -1.81
N GLU A 28 -14.94 -11.43 -2.12
CA GLU A 28 -14.24 -12.70 -2.33
C GLU A 28 -13.60 -12.83 -3.72
N SER A 29 -13.78 -11.84 -4.60
CA SER A 29 -13.13 -11.78 -5.91
C SER A 29 -11.84 -10.96 -5.91
N ASP A 30 -11.01 -11.18 -6.91
CA ASP A 30 -9.81 -10.35 -7.14
C ASP A 30 -10.17 -8.86 -7.33
N ALA A 31 -11.29 -8.60 -8.00
CA ALA A 31 -11.81 -7.25 -8.20
C ALA A 31 -12.29 -6.62 -6.88
N GLY A 32 -13.01 -7.37 -6.05
CA GLY A 32 -13.46 -6.91 -4.74
C GLY A 32 -12.31 -6.63 -3.78
N LEU A 33 -11.29 -7.50 -3.77
CA LEU A 33 -10.06 -7.27 -3.01
C LEU A 33 -9.34 -6.00 -3.49
N THR A 34 -9.21 -5.83 -4.81
CA THR A 34 -8.62 -4.64 -5.43
C THR A 34 -9.37 -3.38 -5.03
N ALA A 35 -10.69 -3.37 -5.18
CA ALA A 35 -11.54 -2.22 -4.86
C ALA A 35 -11.45 -1.81 -3.38
N LEU A 36 -11.40 -2.78 -2.46
CA LEU A 36 -11.23 -2.51 -1.03
C LEU A 36 -9.90 -1.79 -0.76
N PHE A 37 -8.80 -2.25 -1.34
CA PHE A 37 -7.49 -1.64 -1.13
C PHE A 37 -7.35 -0.29 -1.83
N ILE A 38 -7.94 -0.09 -3.00
CA ILE A 38 -8.04 1.25 -3.63
C ILE A 38 -8.79 2.20 -2.69
N ARG A 39 -9.94 1.78 -2.14
CA ARG A 39 -10.71 2.59 -1.20
C ARG A 39 -9.91 2.92 0.06
N TYR A 40 -9.22 1.95 0.63
CA TYR A 40 -8.39 2.13 1.83
C TYR A 40 -7.26 3.14 1.58
N TYR A 41 -6.47 2.94 0.53
CA TYR A 41 -5.35 3.83 0.22
C TYR A 41 -5.81 5.20 -0.29
N SER A 42 -6.94 5.29 -0.99
CA SER A 42 -7.53 6.57 -1.38
C SER A 42 -7.97 7.40 -0.17
N ALA A 43 -8.58 6.75 0.82
CA ALA A 43 -8.99 7.41 2.06
C ALA A 43 -7.76 7.98 2.80
N ILE A 44 -6.69 7.21 2.91
CA ILE A 44 -5.43 7.67 3.48
C ILE A 44 -4.84 8.83 2.69
N ALA A 45 -4.79 8.69 1.36
CA ALA A 45 -4.24 9.70 0.46
C ALA A 45 -4.97 11.06 0.56
N GLN A 46 -6.26 11.02 0.86
CA GLN A 46 -7.10 12.21 1.00
C GLN A 46 -7.18 12.72 2.46
N GLY A 47 -6.51 12.06 3.40
CA GLY A 47 -6.60 12.40 4.83
C GLY A 47 -7.93 12.03 5.48
N HIS A 48 -8.73 11.18 4.84
CA HIS A 48 -10.00 10.67 5.37
C HIS A 48 -9.73 9.52 6.35
N TRP A 49 -9.04 9.82 7.44
CA TRP A 49 -8.55 8.84 8.40
C TRP A 49 -9.65 8.01 9.06
N SER A 50 -10.83 8.59 9.31
CA SER A 50 -11.99 7.88 9.83
C SER A 50 -12.45 6.79 8.88
N ASP A 51 -12.51 7.05 7.59
CA ASP A 51 -12.93 6.08 6.58
C ASP A 51 -11.91 4.94 6.47
N ALA A 52 -10.62 5.27 6.43
CA ALA A 52 -9.55 4.28 6.42
C ALA A 52 -9.58 3.41 7.69
N PHE A 53 -9.76 4.02 8.86
CA PHE A 53 -9.83 3.34 10.15
C PHE A 53 -11.02 2.35 10.24
N GLN A 54 -12.17 2.68 9.66
CA GLN A 54 -13.34 1.80 9.60
C GLN A 54 -13.10 0.54 8.76
N LEU A 55 -12.21 0.60 7.77
CA LEU A 55 -11.84 -0.56 6.95
C LEU A 55 -10.90 -1.53 7.67
N LEU A 56 -10.31 -1.14 8.80
CA LEU A 56 -9.45 -2.00 9.60
C LEU A 56 -10.29 -2.85 10.57
N HIS A 57 -9.95 -4.13 10.65
CA HIS A 57 -10.52 -5.03 11.65
C HIS A 57 -9.86 -4.80 13.03
N ASP A 58 -10.59 -5.04 14.11
CA ASP A 58 -10.11 -4.78 15.47
C ASP A 58 -8.83 -5.55 15.82
N ARG A 59 -8.65 -6.76 15.27
CA ARG A 59 -7.41 -7.52 15.40
C ARG A 59 -6.20 -6.78 14.85
N LEU A 60 -6.34 -6.14 13.68
CA LEU A 60 -5.24 -5.37 13.10
C LEU A 60 -4.99 -4.11 13.91
N LYS A 61 -6.06 -3.41 14.33
CA LYS A 61 -5.97 -2.23 15.19
C LYS A 61 -5.21 -2.53 16.47
N THR A 62 -5.55 -3.63 17.15
CA THR A 62 -4.86 -4.07 18.36
C THR A 62 -3.41 -4.45 18.09
N ALA A 63 -3.16 -5.24 17.04
CA ALA A 63 -1.80 -5.69 16.69
C ALA A 63 -0.86 -4.55 16.29
N THR A 64 -1.42 -3.47 15.76
CA THR A 64 -0.68 -2.26 15.36
C THR A 64 -0.79 -1.14 16.38
N GLU A 65 -1.48 -1.35 17.50
CA GLU A 65 -1.73 -0.33 18.53
C GLU A 65 -2.33 0.95 17.93
N VAL A 66 -3.30 0.81 17.03
CA VAL A 66 -4.05 1.90 16.41
C VAL A 66 -5.46 1.90 16.97
N HIS A 67 -5.78 2.83 17.85
CA HIS A 67 -7.05 2.89 18.55
C HIS A 67 -7.95 4.04 18.11
N SER A 68 -7.40 4.94 17.27
CA SER A 68 -8.15 6.07 16.72
C SER A 68 -7.69 6.43 15.29
N PRO A 69 -8.50 7.18 14.54
CA PRO A 69 -8.09 7.73 13.24
C PRO A 69 -6.83 8.59 13.31
N GLU A 70 -6.65 9.35 14.39
CA GLU A 70 -5.49 10.22 14.61
C GLU A 70 -4.22 9.38 14.80
N GLU A 71 -4.30 8.27 15.57
CA GLU A 71 -3.17 7.35 15.71
C GLU A 71 -2.83 6.66 14.39
N LEU A 72 -3.85 6.33 13.57
CA LEU A 72 -3.62 5.84 12.22
C LEU A 72 -2.85 6.85 11.38
N ALA A 73 -3.22 8.13 11.43
CA ALA A 73 -2.53 9.20 10.73
C ALA A 73 -1.06 9.32 11.16
N HIS A 74 -0.80 9.33 12.47
CA HIS A 74 0.56 9.40 13.00
C HIS A 74 1.42 8.19 12.61
N LYS A 75 0.88 6.98 12.72
CA LYS A 75 1.61 5.76 12.34
C LYS A 75 1.85 5.70 10.82
N SER A 76 0.93 6.22 10.04
CA SER A 76 1.06 6.32 8.58
C SER A 76 2.19 7.28 8.19
N ALA A 77 2.25 8.45 8.82
CA ALA A 77 3.30 9.42 8.57
C ALA A 77 4.68 8.85 8.97
N ARG A 78 4.75 8.16 10.12
CA ARG A 78 5.97 7.50 10.58
C ARG A 78 6.41 6.40 9.61
N ALA A 79 5.49 5.54 9.17
CA ALA A 79 5.81 4.48 8.22
C ALA A 79 6.30 5.02 6.86
N GLN A 80 5.76 6.17 6.42
CA GLN A 80 6.25 6.86 5.23
C GLN A 80 7.69 7.35 5.43
N GLN A 81 8.02 7.91 6.59
CA GLN A 81 9.38 8.33 6.89
C GLN A 81 10.34 7.14 6.95
N GLU A 82 9.95 6.05 7.63
CA GLU A 82 10.74 4.82 7.68
C GLU A 82 11.00 4.23 6.28
N LEU A 83 10.05 4.36 5.37
CA LEU A 83 10.22 3.96 3.97
C LEU A 83 11.26 4.84 3.24
N ILE A 84 11.19 6.16 3.43
CA ILE A 84 12.17 7.11 2.87
C ILE A 84 13.57 6.78 3.41
N ASP A 85 13.72 6.63 4.72
CA ASP A 85 14.98 6.29 5.37
C ASP A 85 15.55 4.96 4.87
N ALA A 86 14.68 4.00 4.56
CA ALA A 86 15.07 2.73 3.97
C ALA A 86 15.66 2.90 2.56
N PHE A 87 15.04 3.71 1.69
CA PHE A 87 15.59 4.00 0.36
C PHE A 87 16.93 4.77 0.45
N GLU A 88 17.05 5.72 1.39
CA GLU A 88 18.30 6.44 1.62
C GLU A 88 19.42 5.51 2.08
N THR A 89 19.09 4.52 2.92
CA THR A 89 20.06 3.57 3.47
C THR A 89 20.49 2.50 2.47
N PHE A 90 19.53 1.89 1.76
CA PHE A 90 19.79 0.72 0.90
C PHE A 90 20.15 1.11 -0.52
N ASP A 91 19.47 2.09 -1.09
CA ASP A 91 19.71 2.53 -2.47
C ASP A 91 20.65 3.74 -2.55
N ARG A 92 21.07 4.28 -1.41
CA ARG A 92 21.89 5.51 -1.29
C ARG A 92 21.26 6.68 -2.05
N LEU A 93 19.95 6.74 -2.04
CA LEU A 93 19.15 7.69 -2.80
C LEU A 93 18.56 8.71 -1.83
N GLU A 94 18.96 9.97 -1.93
CA GLU A 94 18.26 11.04 -1.23
C GLU A 94 16.85 11.21 -1.81
N VAL A 95 15.83 10.93 -1.00
CA VAL A 95 14.42 10.90 -1.43
C VAL A 95 13.72 12.21 -1.07
N ALA A 96 13.11 12.86 -2.07
CA ALA A 96 12.28 14.03 -1.85
C ALA A 96 10.86 13.64 -1.42
N LYS A 97 10.29 12.63 -2.07
CA LYS A 97 8.98 12.06 -1.75
C LYS A 97 8.81 10.68 -2.37
N THR A 98 7.86 9.94 -1.85
CA THR A 98 7.37 8.69 -2.44
C THR A 98 5.90 8.85 -2.82
N THR A 99 5.42 8.14 -3.84
CA THR A 99 4.04 8.21 -4.34
C THR A 99 3.56 6.83 -4.76
N MET A 100 2.42 6.37 -4.19
CA MET A 100 1.75 5.14 -4.64
C MET A 100 0.92 5.44 -5.89
N ASP A 101 1.06 4.65 -6.92
CA ASP A 101 0.15 4.68 -8.05
C ASP A 101 -1.10 3.85 -7.71
N LEU A 102 -2.18 4.53 -7.34
CA LEU A 102 -3.45 3.89 -7.01
C LEU A 102 -4.05 3.11 -8.19
N THR A 103 -3.73 3.49 -9.43
CA THR A 103 -4.24 2.82 -10.64
C THR A 103 -3.51 1.49 -10.90
N SER A 104 -2.33 1.31 -10.33
CA SER A 104 -1.53 0.09 -10.43
C SER A 104 -1.96 -0.99 -9.44
N ILE A 105 -2.83 -0.67 -8.46
CA ILE A 105 -3.26 -1.62 -7.43
C ILE A 105 -3.99 -2.79 -8.08
N LYS A 106 -3.49 -3.99 -7.81
CA LYS A 106 -4.08 -5.27 -8.23
C LYS A 106 -4.14 -6.22 -7.05
N GLY A 107 -5.33 -6.78 -6.81
CA GLY A 107 -5.55 -7.82 -5.84
C GLY A 107 -5.62 -9.19 -6.51
N ARG A 108 -5.15 -10.21 -5.82
CA ARG A 108 -5.32 -11.61 -6.17
C ARG A 108 -5.68 -12.41 -4.92
N VAL A 109 -6.84 -13.05 -4.93
CA VAL A 109 -7.27 -13.93 -3.86
C VAL A 109 -6.50 -15.26 -3.97
N LYS A 110 -5.88 -15.68 -2.87
CA LYS A 110 -5.21 -16.99 -2.74
C LYS A 110 -6.16 -18.05 -2.19
N SER A 111 -6.96 -17.65 -1.20
CA SER A 111 -7.97 -18.52 -0.58
C SER A 111 -9.08 -17.69 0.03
N SER A 112 -10.29 -18.23 0.00
CA SER A 112 -11.47 -17.67 0.66
C SER A 112 -12.24 -18.78 1.36
N GLY A 113 -12.87 -18.48 2.49
CA GLY A 113 -13.74 -19.39 3.22
C GLY A 113 -14.16 -18.79 4.57
N ASP A 114 -15.39 -19.07 4.98
CA ASP A 114 -15.98 -18.64 6.25
C ASP A 114 -15.89 -17.12 6.51
N GLY A 115 -16.04 -16.32 5.43
CA GLY A 115 -15.93 -14.86 5.50
C GLY A 115 -14.50 -14.33 5.69
N ASN A 116 -13.49 -15.21 5.57
CA ASN A 116 -12.07 -14.86 5.61
C ASN A 116 -11.47 -14.98 4.21
N ILE A 117 -10.61 -14.04 3.87
CA ILE A 117 -9.87 -14.01 2.61
C ILE A 117 -8.39 -13.87 2.91
N ALA A 118 -7.56 -14.68 2.28
CA ALA A 118 -6.13 -14.44 2.16
C ALA A 118 -5.79 -14.13 0.71
N GLY A 119 -4.99 -13.10 0.49
CA GLY A 119 -4.64 -12.67 -0.86
C GLY A 119 -3.32 -11.94 -0.92
N ILE A 120 -3.02 -11.48 -2.12
CA ILE A 120 -1.89 -10.61 -2.42
C ILE A 120 -2.43 -9.31 -2.99
N ILE A 121 -1.83 -8.20 -2.57
CA ILE A 121 -1.95 -6.90 -3.23
C ILE A 121 -0.59 -6.54 -3.82
N THR A 122 -0.60 -6.10 -5.07
CA THR A 122 0.55 -5.49 -5.74
C THR A 122 0.22 -4.06 -6.12
N TYR A 123 1.20 -3.18 -6.01
CA TYR A 123 1.10 -1.82 -6.51
C TYR A 123 2.47 -1.26 -6.86
N ASP A 124 2.49 -0.21 -7.67
CA ASP A 124 3.71 0.48 -8.05
C ASP A 124 3.90 1.73 -7.17
N LEU A 125 5.11 1.86 -6.64
CA LEU A 125 5.56 2.97 -5.82
C LEU A 125 6.53 3.82 -6.65
N VAL A 126 6.26 5.11 -6.76
CA VAL A 126 7.12 6.06 -7.44
C VAL A 126 7.94 6.81 -6.40
N VAL A 127 9.25 6.76 -6.52
CA VAL A 127 10.22 7.42 -5.65
C VAL A 127 10.83 8.59 -6.40
N PHE A 128 10.70 9.79 -5.87
CA PHE A 128 11.26 11.01 -6.43
C PHE A 128 12.55 11.35 -5.70
N PRO A 129 13.72 11.28 -6.36
CA PRO A 129 14.98 11.68 -5.74
C PRO A 129 15.04 13.19 -5.49
N LYS A 130 15.85 13.61 -4.52
CA LYS A 130 16.26 15.01 -4.37
C LYS A 130 17.28 15.33 -5.46
N GLY A 131 17.10 16.43 -6.16
CA GLY A 131 18.01 16.86 -7.22
C GLY A 131 17.62 16.38 -8.64
N PRO A 132 18.50 16.56 -9.64
CA PRO A 132 18.22 16.19 -11.00
C PRO A 132 18.24 14.67 -11.16
N GLY A 133 17.10 14.10 -11.53
CA GLY A 133 16.95 12.66 -11.75
C GLY A 133 15.54 12.31 -12.16
N HIS A 134 15.38 11.16 -12.81
CA HIS A 134 14.06 10.65 -13.14
C HIS A 134 13.47 9.91 -11.93
N PRO A 135 12.14 9.96 -11.76
CA PRO A 135 11.48 9.13 -10.76
C PRO A 135 11.82 7.65 -10.96
N LEU A 136 12.05 6.95 -9.86
CA LEU A 136 12.28 5.52 -9.84
C LEU A 136 10.99 4.79 -9.51
N MET A 137 10.75 3.67 -10.15
CA MET A 137 9.56 2.85 -9.89
C MET A 137 9.93 1.57 -9.18
N TYR A 138 9.13 1.22 -8.18
CA TYR A 138 9.27 -0.02 -7.43
C TYR A 138 7.93 -0.74 -7.39
N ARG A 139 7.93 -2.05 -7.61
CA ARG A 139 6.77 -2.89 -7.36
C ARG A 139 6.79 -3.39 -5.93
N VAL A 140 5.72 -3.10 -5.22
CA VAL A 140 5.49 -3.59 -3.87
C VAL A 140 4.50 -4.75 -3.92
N VAL A 141 4.82 -5.81 -3.21
CA VAL A 141 3.96 -6.98 -3.04
C VAL A 141 3.65 -7.13 -1.56
N MET A 142 2.38 -7.27 -1.22
CA MET A 142 1.92 -7.44 0.16
C MET A 142 1.04 -8.68 0.28
N ASP A 143 1.25 -9.47 1.32
CA ASP A 143 0.30 -10.47 1.78
C ASP A 143 -0.77 -9.78 2.64
N VAL A 144 -2.02 -10.04 2.33
CA VAL A 144 -3.15 -9.42 3.00
C VAL A 144 -4.14 -10.46 3.50
N GLY A 145 -4.88 -10.08 4.53
CA GLY A 145 -5.99 -10.89 5.05
C GLY A 145 -7.19 -10.01 5.33
N LEU A 146 -8.38 -10.53 5.03
CA LEU A 146 -9.67 -9.91 5.37
C LEU A 146 -10.46 -10.84 6.26
N ALA A 147 -11.29 -10.26 7.12
CA ALA A 147 -12.34 -10.95 7.87
C ALA A 147 -13.57 -10.04 7.96
N GLY A 148 -14.74 -10.58 7.60
CA GLY A 148 -15.98 -9.80 7.61
C GLY A 148 -15.90 -8.51 6.80
N GLY A 149 -15.18 -8.54 5.66
CA GLY A 149 -15.00 -7.38 4.78
C GLY A 149 -14.04 -6.30 5.29
N ARG A 150 -13.28 -6.58 6.36
CA ARG A 150 -12.31 -5.65 6.94
C ARG A 150 -10.90 -6.24 6.90
N ILE A 151 -9.91 -5.38 6.83
CA ILE A 151 -8.50 -5.73 6.74
C ILE A 151 -8.02 -6.21 8.12
N ILE A 152 -7.60 -7.48 8.23
CA ILE A 152 -7.06 -8.07 9.46
C ILE A 152 -5.53 -8.22 9.44
N ARG A 153 -4.93 -8.15 8.26
CA ARG A 153 -3.48 -8.30 8.08
C ARG A 153 -3.03 -7.56 6.84
N ILE A 154 -1.92 -6.86 6.98
CA ILE A 154 -1.13 -6.32 5.88
C ILE A 154 0.33 -6.61 6.22
N THR A 155 1.05 -7.33 5.37
CA THR A 155 2.46 -7.65 5.57
C THR A 155 3.19 -7.47 4.25
N GLN A 156 4.20 -6.62 4.22
CA GLN A 156 5.03 -6.47 3.04
C GLN A 156 5.81 -7.76 2.77
N HIS A 157 5.70 -8.26 1.56
CA HIS A 157 6.40 -9.44 1.09
C HIS A 157 7.70 -9.07 0.38
N SER A 158 7.65 -8.13 -0.56
CA SER A 158 8.81 -7.65 -1.31
C SER A 158 8.63 -6.24 -1.83
N ILE A 159 9.76 -5.56 -2.04
CA ILE A 159 9.87 -4.34 -2.85
C ILE A 159 10.94 -4.64 -3.90
N THR A 160 10.61 -4.45 -5.18
CA THR A 160 11.53 -4.70 -6.29
C THR A 160 11.54 -3.49 -7.20
N ARG A 161 12.71 -2.99 -7.53
CA ARG A 161 12.86 -1.92 -8.52
C ARG A 161 12.37 -2.42 -9.88
N ILE A 162 11.54 -1.61 -10.52
CA ILE A 162 11.08 -1.84 -11.88
C ILE A 162 11.89 -0.87 -12.74
N ASP A 163 12.81 -1.38 -13.53
CA ASP A 163 13.39 -0.55 -14.58
C ASP A 163 12.25 -0.30 -15.58
N PRO A 164 11.88 0.97 -15.87
CA PRO A 164 10.96 1.26 -16.94
C PRO A 164 11.60 0.66 -18.20
N GLY A 165 11.03 -0.45 -18.66
CA GLY A 165 11.55 -1.26 -19.75
C GLY A 165 12.03 -0.36 -20.85
N GLY A 166 13.26 -0.56 -21.30
CA GLY A 166 14.01 0.30 -22.20
C GLY A 166 13.15 1.07 -23.19
N PHE A 167 12.98 2.33 -22.95
CA PHE A 167 12.84 3.25 -24.07
C PHE A 167 14.16 3.10 -24.81
N GLY A 168 14.13 2.23 -25.84
CA GLY A 168 15.25 1.98 -26.67
C GLY A 168 15.84 3.31 -27.07
N ASP A 169 17.13 3.44 -26.88
CA ASP A 169 17.94 4.43 -27.56
C ASP A 169 17.71 4.24 -29.05
N ALA A 170 16.67 4.88 -29.58
CA ALA A 170 16.52 5.13 -30.99
C ALA A 170 17.38 6.36 -31.27
N ILE A 171 18.60 6.08 -31.65
CA ILE A 171 19.51 7.00 -32.30
C ILE A 171 18.88 7.50 -33.61
#